data_9b97ed50dc8b8515756cbf5c76be854a
#
_entry.id   9b97ed50dc8b8515756cbf5c76be854a
#
_cell.length_a   1.000
_cell.length_b   1.000
_cell.length_c   1.000
_cell.angle_alpha   90.00
_cell.angle_beta   90.00
_cell.angle_gamma   90.00
#
_symmetry.space_group_name_H-M   'P 1'
#
loop_
_entity.id
_entity.type
_entity.pdbx_description
1 polymer ?
#
loop_
_entity_poly.entity_id
_entity_poly.type
_entity_poly.pdbx_seq_one_letter_code
_entity_poly.pdbx_strand_id
1 'polypeptide(L)'
;MVMDVVGVEYGKHKVGAVSYDSEEGIGHFEYSASFLNTGIELSPIKMPLAKRIYSFPEINQETFKGLPGMIADSLPDDFGNAVLNAWMASQGRSAEDITPLQRLQYTGRRGMGALEYLPATQVRNLNASHQVVIQSLVGIAQEILDDRANFNVDLAGNGEADRDAMMALLSVGMSAGGARPKAVLAFNDDFTQVRSGQANVGEGFTHYLMKFDGVSEHRTDKETFGDPLGYGAMEYVYHLMAKRCGIDMMPSRLLDEGNRRHFITQRFDRRGNEKIHVQTLNGLAHVDFKMPGSYSYAELMQLGRKLKLSAAEAEQIFRRMCFNVVARNHDDHSKNFGFILDKDHKWKLSPAYDLAYSYKPGSKWVNSHWMSLNGKRDEFNREDFYSFEKLSPLFTRKKIGLILDEITEHVSAWGQLARENEVPVLLADNIKKNLRLAI
;
A
#
# COMPACT_ATOMS: atom_id res chain seq x y z
N MET A 1 -4.27 -29.16 -21.72
CA MET A 1 -4.18 -27.83 -21.08
C MET A 1 -3.11 -27.93 -19.96
N VAL A 2 -2.00 -27.22 -20.06
CA VAL A 2 -1.00 -27.19 -18.98
C VAL A 2 -1.49 -26.09 -18.04
N MET A 3 -2.06 -26.47 -16.89
CA MET A 3 -2.38 -25.53 -15.83
C MET A 3 -1.08 -24.99 -15.25
N ASP A 4 -0.84 -23.70 -15.35
CA ASP A 4 0.23 -23.05 -14.61
C ASP A 4 -0.07 -23.14 -13.12
N VAL A 5 0.87 -23.61 -12.34
CA VAL A 5 0.75 -23.74 -10.87
C VAL A 5 1.90 -23.04 -10.19
N VAL A 6 1.59 -22.19 -9.22
CA VAL A 6 2.58 -21.47 -8.41
C VAL A 6 2.44 -21.89 -6.95
N GLY A 7 3.56 -22.36 -6.36
CA GLY A 7 3.64 -22.66 -4.94
C GLY A 7 3.65 -21.38 -4.11
N VAL A 8 2.98 -21.43 -2.95
CA VAL A 8 2.95 -20.34 -1.97
C VAL A 8 3.68 -20.79 -0.72
N GLU A 9 4.64 -19.98 -0.26
CA GLU A 9 5.44 -20.23 0.94
C GLU A 9 5.29 -19.11 1.97
N TYR A 10 5.44 -19.46 3.24
CA TYR A 10 5.50 -18.54 4.37
C TYR A 10 6.63 -18.98 5.31
N GLY A 11 7.71 -18.22 5.32
CA GLY A 11 8.93 -18.61 6.04
C GLY A 11 9.45 -19.97 5.57
N LYS A 12 9.40 -20.98 6.46
CA LYS A 12 9.83 -22.35 6.14
C LYS A 12 8.67 -23.27 5.73
N HIS A 13 7.45 -22.76 5.72
CA HIS A 13 6.26 -23.55 5.46
C HIS A 13 5.81 -23.46 4.02
N LYS A 14 5.61 -24.61 3.38
CA LYS A 14 4.86 -24.69 2.14
C LYS A 14 3.38 -24.52 2.46
N VAL A 15 2.84 -23.32 2.19
CA VAL A 15 1.44 -22.96 2.52
C VAL A 15 0.46 -23.72 1.64
N GLY A 16 0.71 -23.75 0.34
CA GLY A 16 -0.20 -24.36 -0.62
C GLY A 16 0.24 -24.07 -2.05
N ALA A 17 -0.73 -24.11 -2.95
CA ALA A 17 -0.51 -23.79 -4.35
C ALA A 17 -1.71 -23.04 -4.94
N VAL A 18 -1.44 -22.17 -5.90
CA VAL A 18 -2.45 -21.49 -6.70
C VAL A 18 -2.30 -21.89 -8.16
N SER A 19 -3.40 -22.31 -8.78
CA SER A 19 -3.53 -22.52 -10.23
C SER A 19 -4.42 -21.44 -10.83
N TYR A 20 -4.36 -21.25 -12.14
CA TYR A 20 -5.15 -20.26 -12.84
C TYR A 20 -5.75 -20.86 -14.12
N ASP A 21 -7.06 -20.77 -14.23
CA ASP A 21 -7.78 -21.09 -15.44
C ASP A 21 -7.85 -19.84 -16.32
N SER A 22 -7.14 -19.83 -17.43
CA SER A 22 -7.08 -18.68 -18.34
C SER A 22 -8.36 -18.53 -19.19
N GLU A 23 -9.16 -19.58 -19.36
CA GLU A 23 -10.42 -19.52 -20.12
C GLU A 23 -11.51 -18.87 -19.26
N GLU A 24 -11.60 -19.25 -17.98
CA GLU A 24 -12.54 -18.67 -17.02
C GLU A 24 -12.03 -17.38 -16.37
N GLY A 25 -10.71 -17.15 -16.38
CA GLY A 25 -10.07 -16.02 -15.72
C GLY A 25 -10.08 -16.16 -14.19
N ILE A 26 -10.06 -17.40 -13.66
CA ILE A 26 -10.24 -17.66 -12.23
C ILE A 26 -9.05 -18.44 -11.65
N GLY A 27 -8.58 -18.00 -10.49
CA GLY A 27 -7.58 -18.66 -9.69
C GLY A 27 -8.16 -19.58 -8.62
N HIS A 28 -7.51 -20.70 -8.41
CA HIS A 28 -7.87 -21.72 -7.42
C HIS A 28 -6.71 -21.93 -6.47
N PHE A 29 -6.95 -21.77 -5.17
CA PHE A 29 -5.93 -21.99 -4.15
C PHE A 29 -6.32 -23.11 -3.21
N GLU A 30 -5.36 -23.96 -2.84
CA GLU A 30 -5.52 -25.02 -1.86
C GLU A 30 -4.36 -25.03 -0.87
N TYR A 31 -4.68 -25.12 0.42
CA TYR A 31 -3.66 -25.31 1.47
C TYR A 31 -3.03 -26.70 1.39
N SER A 32 -1.71 -26.78 1.58
CA SER A 32 -1.01 -28.05 1.66
C SER A 32 -1.39 -28.83 2.93
N ALA A 33 -1.38 -30.17 2.84
CA ALA A 33 -1.67 -31.01 3.99
C ALA A 33 -0.73 -30.75 5.18
N SER A 34 0.55 -30.42 4.92
CA SER A 34 1.51 -30.06 5.97
C SER A 34 1.16 -28.72 6.64
N PHE A 35 0.65 -27.75 5.89
CA PHE A 35 0.29 -26.46 6.44
C PHE A 35 -0.99 -26.50 7.27
N LEU A 36 -1.97 -27.34 6.88
CA LEU A 36 -3.19 -27.54 7.64
C LEU A 36 -2.92 -27.97 9.10
N ASN A 37 -1.82 -28.68 9.33
CA ASN A 37 -1.43 -29.15 10.67
C ASN A 37 -0.73 -28.09 11.52
N THR A 38 -0.39 -26.91 10.97
CA THR A 38 0.29 -25.86 11.72
C THR A 38 -0.66 -25.04 12.60
N GLY A 39 -1.93 -24.95 12.25
CA GLY A 39 -2.91 -24.08 12.89
C GLY A 39 -2.70 -22.59 12.60
N ILE A 40 -1.81 -22.22 11.66
CA ILE A 40 -1.52 -20.83 11.32
C ILE A 40 -2.58 -20.29 10.37
N GLU A 41 -3.37 -19.32 10.82
CA GLU A 41 -4.44 -18.68 10.05
C GLU A 41 -3.93 -17.45 9.29
N LEU A 42 -3.46 -17.66 8.04
CA LEU A 42 -2.92 -16.60 7.20
C LEU A 42 -3.99 -15.67 6.61
N SER A 43 -5.24 -16.11 6.49
CA SER A 43 -6.37 -15.29 5.98
C SER A 43 -7.70 -15.80 6.55
N PRO A 44 -7.95 -15.59 7.86
CA PRO A 44 -9.02 -16.27 8.60
C PRO A 44 -10.43 -15.83 8.19
N ILE A 45 -10.60 -14.73 7.48
CA ILE A 45 -11.92 -14.17 7.19
C ILE A 45 -12.56 -14.81 5.95
N LYS A 46 -11.81 -14.92 4.86
CA LYS A 46 -12.30 -15.46 3.57
C LYS A 46 -11.68 -16.80 3.22
N MET A 47 -10.49 -17.07 3.74
CA MET A 47 -9.74 -18.28 3.44
C MET A 47 -9.27 -18.96 4.74
N PRO A 48 -10.18 -19.31 5.69
CA PRO A 48 -9.77 -19.98 6.92
C PRO A 48 -9.05 -21.30 6.62
N LEU A 49 -8.21 -21.74 7.54
CA LEU A 49 -7.41 -22.95 7.38
C LEU A 49 -8.30 -24.19 7.29
N ALA A 50 -8.56 -24.68 6.08
CA ALA A 50 -9.41 -25.84 5.82
C ALA A 50 -8.98 -26.60 4.57
N LYS A 51 -9.25 -27.91 4.53
CA LYS A 51 -9.01 -28.77 3.37
C LYS A 51 -10.11 -28.54 2.33
N ARG A 52 -9.95 -27.53 1.50
CA ARG A 52 -10.85 -27.17 0.40
C ARG A 52 -10.15 -26.31 -0.61
N ILE A 53 -10.68 -26.25 -1.81
CA ILE A 53 -10.26 -25.28 -2.84
C ILE A 53 -10.96 -23.96 -2.57
N TYR A 54 -10.19 -22.88 -2.57
CA TYR A 54 -10.65 -21.49 -2.48
C TYR A 54 -10.67 -20.88 -3.86
N SER A 55 -11.86 -20.54 -4.33
CA SER A 55 -12.13 -19.88 -5.61
C SER A 55 -13.27 -18.90 -5.42
N PHE A 56 -13.15 -17.72 -6.00
CA PHE A 56 -14.09 -16.61 -5.77
C PHE A 56 -14.47 -15.93 -7.10
N PRO A 57 -15.28 -16.56 -7.92
CA PRO A 57 -15.69 -16.01 -9.22
C PRO A 57 -16.53 -14.74 -9.10
N GLU A 58 -17.15 -14.52 -7.94
CA GLU A 58 -18.02 -13.37 -7.65
C GLU A 58 -17.28 -12.08 -7.36
N ILE A 59 -15.98 -12.13 -7.04
CA ILE A 59 -15.20 -10.91 -6.73
C ILE A 59 -14.77 -10.18 -8.01
N ASN A 60 -14.55 -8.87 -7.90
CA ASN A 60 -14.21 -8.03 -9.03
C ASN A 60 -12.92 -8.47 -9.72
N GLN A 61 -13.04 -8.90 -10.99
CA GLN A 61 -11.90 -9.34 -11.81
C GLN A 61 -10.87 -8.24 -12.05
N GLU A 62 -11.30 -6.98 -12.15
CA GLU A 62 -10.37 -5.86 -12.35
C GLU A 62 -9.48 -5.63 -11.12
N THR A 63 -10.03 -5.80 -9.92
CA THR A 63 -9.32 -5.60 -8.65
C THR A 63 -8.48 -6.82 -8.26
N PHE A 64 -9.07 -8.00 -8.31
CA PHE A 64 -8.45 -9.24 -7.79
C PHE A 64 -7.78 -10.09 -8.88
N LYS A 65 -7.95 -9.73 -10.17
CA LYS A 65 -7.41 -10.48 -11.32
C LYS A 65 -7.80 -11.97 -11.31
N GLY A 66 -8.98 -12.28 -10.78
CA GLY A 66 -9.48 -13.65 -10.61
C GLY A 66 -8.85 -14.44 -9.47
N LEU A 67 -7.89 -13.88 -8.74
CA LEU A 67 -7.21 -14.57 -7.65
C LEU A 67 -7.94 -14.41 -6.32
N PRO A 68 -7.90 -15.42 -5.42
CA PRO A 68 -8.34 -15.24 -4.03
C PRO A 68 -7.62 -14.07 -3.35
N GLY A 69 -8.32 -13.32 -2.49
CA GLY A 69 -7.84 -12.06 -1.93
C GLY A 69 -6.47 -12.12 -1.26
N MET A 70 -6.18 -13.19 -0.49
CA MET A 70 -4.87 -13.41 0.12
C MET A 70 -3.73 -13.38 -0.91
N ILE A 71 -3.97 -13.96 -2.06
CA ILE A 71 -3.01 -14.07 -3.16
C ILE A 71 -2.97 -12.78 -3.97
N ALA A 72 -4.15 -12.23 -4.30
CA ALA A 72 -4.28 -10.99 -5.06
C ALA A 72 -3.62 -9.78 -4.37
N ASP A 73 -3.59 -9.77 -3.04
CA ASP A 73 -2.97 -8.71 -2.24
C ASP A 73 -1.43 -8.62 -2.42
N SER A 74 -0.83 -9.68 -2.96
CA SER A 74 0.60 -9.75 -3.29
C SER A 74 0.93 -9.35 -4.72
N LEU A 75 -0.08 -9.06 -5.55
CA LEU A 75 0.16 -8.58 -6.92
C LEU A 75 0.80 -7.18 -6.89
N PRO A 76 1.63 -6.85 -7.90
CA PRO A 76 2.10 -5.49 -8.08
C PRO A 76 0.94 -4.49 -8.13
N ASP A 77 1.13 -3.31 -7.56
CA ASP A 77 0.19 -2.21 -7.70
C ASP A 77 0.21 -1.59 -9.11
N ASP A 78 -0.54 -0.51 -9.33
CA ASP A 78 -0.62 0.12 -10.65
C ASP A 78 0.74 0.65 -11.13
N PHE A 79 1.56 1.22 -10.24
CA PHE A 79 2.91 1.65 -10.59
C PHE A 79 3.84 0.45 -10.80
N GLY A 80 3.83 -0.54 -9.92
CA GLY A 80 4.61 -1.77 -10.07
C GLY A 80 4.24 -2.55 -11.33
N ASN A 81 2.96 -2.56 -11.71
CA ASN A 81 2.51 -3.13 -12.99
C ASN A 81 3.03 -2.32 -14.19
N ALA A 82 3.07 -0.98 -14.10
CA ALA A 82 3.64 -0.16 -15.17
C ALA A 82 5.14 -0.47 -15.37
N VAL A 83 5.90 -0.56 -14.28
CA VAL A 83 7.32 -0.96 -14.30
C VAL A 83 7.51 -2.36 -14.91
N LEU A 84 6.72 -3.34 -14.45
CA LEU A 84 6.79 -4.70 -14.97
C LEU A 84 6.44 -4.76 -16.46
N ASN A 85 5.40 -4.05 -16.89
CA ASN A 85 4.97 -4.02 -18.29
C ASN A 85 6.04 -3.37 -19.18
N ALA A 86 6.69 -2.27 -18.74
CA ALA A 86 7.80 -1.63 -19.43
C ALA A 86 8.96 -2.61 -19.63
N TRP A 87 9.34 -3.31 -18.56
CA TRP A 87 10.40 -4.31 -18.65
C TRP A 87 10.05 -5.48 -19.59
N MET A 88 8.80 -5.96 -19.57
CA MET A 88 8.34 -7.02 -20.47
C MET A 88 8.34 -6.57 -21.93
N ALA A 89 7.89 -5.33 -22.19
CA ALA A 89 7.95 -4.74 -23.53
C ALA A 89 9.38 -4.68 -24.06
N SER A 90 10.38 -4.35 -23.22
CA SER A 90 11.79 -4.37 -23.59
C SER A 90 12.32 -5.77 -23.94
N GLN A 91 11.61 -6.83 -23.52
CA GLN A 91 11.89 -8.22 -23.89
C GLN A 91 11.02 -8.70 -25.07
N GLY A 92 10.30 -7.80 -25.75
CA GLY A 92 9.43 -8.12 -26.89
C GLY A 92 8.13 -8.85 -26.52
N ARG A 93 7.67 -8.75 -25.24
CA ARG A 93 6.43 -9.38 -24.76
C ARG A 93 5.36 -8.33 -24.49
N SER A 94 4.11 -8.62 -24.87
CA SER A 94 2.97 -7.78 -24.54
C SER A 94 2.57 -7.91 -23.07
N ALA A 95 2.10 -6.81 -22.47
CA ALA A 95 1.53 -6.81 -21.13
C ALA A 95 0.27 -7.68 -21.00
N GLU A 96 -0.47 -7.85 -22.10
CA GLU A 96 -1.69 -8.65 -22.18
C GLU A 96 -1.39 -10.17 -22.12
N ASP A 97 -0.19 -10.58 -22.52
CA ASP A 97 0.23 -11.98 -22.51
C ASP A 97 0.64 -12.46 -21.10
N ILE A 98 0.67 -11.55 -20.09
CA ILE A 98 1.17 -11.86 -18.75
C ILE A 98 0.02 -12.24 -17.84
N THR A 99 -0.06 -13.51 -17.48
CA THR A 99 -1.07 -14.01 -16.53
C THR A 99 -0.85 -13.47 -15.11
N PRO A 100 -1.89 -13.45 -14.25
CA PRO A 100 -1.73 -13.11 -12.84
C PRO A 100 -0.70 -13.99 -12.11
N LEU A 101 -0.60 -15.27 -12.46
CA LEU A 101 0.40 -16.17 -11.87
C LEU A 101 1.82 -15.78 -12.26
N GLN A 102 2.05 -15.39 -13.52
CA GLN A 102 3.36 -14.90 -13.95
C GLN A 102 3.74 -13.61 -13.21
N ARG A 103 2.77 -12.71 -12.93
CA ARG A 103 3.03 -11.53 -12.09
C ARG A 103 3.43 -11.92 -10.66
N LEU A 104 2.80 -12.94 -10.06
CA LEU A 104 3.21 -13.49 -8.76
C LEU A 104 4.62 -14.11 -8.81
N GLN A 105 4.98 -14.80 -9.89
CA GLN A 105 6.34 -15.33 -10.08
C GLN A 105 7.40 -14.23 -10.19
N TYR A 106 7.04 -13.08 -10.80
CA TYR A 106 7.88 -11.88 -10.79
C TYR A 106 7.98 -11.26 -9.39
N THR A 107 6.88 -11.21 -8.65
CA THR A 107 6.92 -10.81 -7.24
C THR A 107 7.83 -11.75 -6.45
N GLY A 108 7.69 -13.06 -6.62
CA GLY A 108 8.56 -14.06 -6.05
C GLY A 108 8.75 -13.90 -4.55
N ARG A 109 9.99 -13.57 -4.14
CA ARG A 109 10.37 -13.31 -2.73
C ARG A 109 10.37 -11.83 -2.35
N ARG A 110 10.05 -10.92 -3.26
CA ARG A 110 10.22 -9.47 -3.09
C ARG A 110 8.97 -8.75 -2.61
N GLY A 111 7.84 -9.42 -2.55
CA GLY A 111 6.55 -8.85 -2.18
C GLY A 111 6.52 -8.16 -0.81
N MET A 112 5.49 -7.35 -0.60
CA MET A 112 5.11 -6.91 0.74
C MET A 112 4.61 -8.10 1.56
N GLY A 113 4.83 -8.02 2.89
CA GLY A 113 4.49 -9.15 3.76
C GLY A 113 5.46 -10.32 3.64
N ALA A 114 5.00 -11.52 4.01
CA ALA A 114 5.84 -12.69 4.14
C ALA A 114 5.51 -13.84 3.19
N LEU A 115 4.50 -13.69 2.30
CA LEU A 115 4.22 -14.70 1.29
C LEU A 115 5.27 -14.67 0.18
N GLU A 116 5.68 -15.83 -0.26
CA GLU A 116 6.62 -16.04 -1.37
C GLU A 116 6.00 -16.96 -2.41
N TYR A 117 6.32 -16.71 -3.68
CA TYR A 117 5.72 -17.39 -4.83
C TYR A 117 6.80 -18.12 -5.64
N LEU A 118 6.65 -19.44 -5.82
CA LEU A 118 7.65 -20.29 -6.43
C LEU A 118 7.05 -21.17 -7.56
N PRO A 119 7.82 -21.42 -8.65
CA PRO A 119 9.15 -20.90 -8.90
C PRO A 119 9.13 -19.38 -9.15
N ALA A 120 10.05 -18.65 -8.55
CA ALA A 120 10.22 -17.23 -8.87
C ALA A 120 10.87 -17.07 -10.25
N THR A 121 10.46 -16.04 -10.99
CA THR A 121 11.10 -15.73 -12.28
C THR A 121 12.56 -15.40 -12.07
N GLN A 122 13.42 -16.12 -12.79
CA GLN A 122 14.87 -15.94 -12.75
C GLN A 122 15.27 -14.79 -13.67
N VAL A 123 15.54 -13.63 -13.09
CA VAL A 123 16.15 -12.50 -13.79
C VAL A 123 17.50 -12.23 -13.14
N ARG A 124 18.57 -12.16 -13.94
CA ARG A 124 19.93 -11.95 -13.44
C ARG A 124 19.98 -10.67 -12.60
N ASN A 125 20.56 -10.75 -11.40
CA ASN A 125 20.73 -9.66 -10.42
C ASN A 125 19.44 -9.11 -9.81
N LEU A 126 18.25 -9.55 -10.18
CA LEU A 126 16.99 -9.03 -9.65
C LEU A 126 16.83 -9.22 -8.13
N ASN A 127 17.41 -10.28 -7.59
CA ASN A 127 17.38 -10.60 -6.15
C ASN A 127 18.68 -10.22 -5.41
N ALA A 128 19.60 -9.52 -6.08
CA ALA A 128 20.84 -9.08 -5.44
C ALA A 128 20.65 -7.73 -4.75
N SER A 129 21.21 -7.60 -3.55
CA SER A 129 21.32 -6.30 -2.89
C SER A 129 22.47 -5.54 -3.55
N HIS A 130 22.17 -4.47 -4.27
CA HIS A 130 23.14 -3.61 -4.93
C HIS A 130 22.93 -2.16 -4.51
N GLN A 131 23.97 -1.36 -4.66
CA GLN A 131 23.88 0.08 -4.42
C GLN A 131 22.98 0.72 -5.48
N VAL A 132 22.16 1.67 -5.06
CA VAL A 132 21.17 2.34 -5.88
C VAL A 132 21.48 3.83 -5.93
N VAL A 133 21.29 4.44 -7.09
CA VAL A 133 21.37 5.90 -7.30
C VAL A 133 19.93 6.43 -7.42
N ILE A 134 19.48 7.21 -6.46
CA ILE A 134 18.08 7.70 -6.38
C ILE A 134 17.72 8.54 -7.61
N GLN A 135 18.62 9.42 -8.07
CA GLN A 135 18.39 10.24 -9.26
C GLN A 135 18.07 9.40 -10.50
N SER A 136 18.77 8.26 -10.69
CA SER A 136 18.50 7.35 -11.80
C SER A 136 17.12 6.71 -11.69
N LEU A 137 16.70 6.34 -10.47
CA LEU A 137 15.35 5.80 -10.22
C LEU A 137 14.26 6.83 -10.55
N VAL A 138 14.46 8.08 -10.15
CA VAL A 138 13.53 9.19 -10.41
C VAL A 138 13.39 9.41 -11.92
N GLY A 139 14.50 9.45 -12.67
CA GLY A 139 14.49 9.62 -14.13
C GLY A 139 13.67 8.54 -14.83
N ILE A 140 13.95 7.28 -14.55
CA ILE A 140 13.23 6.15 -15.17
C ILE A 140 11.78 6.07 -14.71
N ALA A 141 11.48 6.37 -13.44
CA ALA A 141 10.11 6.40 -12.97
C ALA A 141 9.28 7.45 -13.73
N GLN A 142 9.87 8.62 -14.06
CA GLN A 142 9.24 9.65 -14.89
C GLN A 142 9.01 9.16 -16.32
N GLU A 143 10.01 8.56 -16.97
CA GLU A 143 9.88 8.00 -18.32
C GLU A 143 8.77 6.95 -18.41
N ILE A 144 8.70 6.02 -17.44
CA ILE A 144 7.64 5.00 -17.39
C ILE A 144 6.25 5.63 -17.26
N LEU A 145 6.10 6.72 -16.51
CA LEU A 145 4.81 7.39 -16.38
C LEU A 145 4.44 8.12 -17.68
N ASP A 146 5.38 8.80 -18.31
CA ASP A 146 5.14 9.55 -19.54
C ASP A 146 4.78 8.66 -20.73
N ASP A 147 5.40 7.47 -20.82
CA ASP A 147 5.17 6.51 -21.91
C ASP A 147 4.11 5.43 -21.61
N ARG A 148 3.45 5.52 -20.47
CA ARG A 148 2.46 4.52 -19.99
C ARG A 148 1.39 4.13 -21.02
N ALA A 149 1.09 5.00 -21.98
CA ALA A 149 0.09 4.74 -23.02
C ALA A 149 0.65 4.05 -24.27
N ASN A 150 1.93 4.18 -24.57
CA ASN A 150 2.52 3.74 -25.84
C ASN A 150 3.60 2.69 -25.69
N PHE A 151 4.12 2.42 -24.51
CA PHE A 151 5.15 1.43 -24.16
C PHE A 151 6.11 1.04 -25.30
N ASN A 152 6.69 2.03 -25.95
CA ASN A 152 7.81 1.88 -26.88
C ASN A 152 9.06 2.53 -26.26
N VAL A 153 9.36 2.20 -25.00
CA VAL A 153 10.68 2.55 -24.47
C VAL A 153 11.68 1.73 -25.25
N ASP A 154 12.38 2.36 -26.18
CA ASP A 154 13.42 1.73 -26.99
C ASP A 154 14.68 1.55 -26.12
N LEU A 155 14.60 0.65 -25.14
CA LEU A 155 15.74 0.23 -24.33
C LEU A 155 16.81 -0.49 -25.17
N ALA A 156 16.51 -0.82 -26.43
CA ALA A 156 17.47 -1.39 -27.37
C ALA A 156 18.45 -0.34 -27.94
N GLY A 157 18.10 0.95 -27.86
CA GLY A 157 18.94 2.07 -28.31
C GLY A 157 19.72 2.76 -27.21
N ASN A 158 19.29 2.64 -25.97
CA ASN A 158 19.89 3.31 -24.82
C ASN A 158 20.89 2.40 -24.12
N GLY A 159 22.03 2.95 -23.69
CA GLY A 159 23.19 2.19 -23.24
C GLY A 159 22.97 1.33 -21.99
N GLU A 160 24.02 0.63 -21.61
CA GLU A 160 24.09 -0.28 -20.45
C GLU A 160 23.56 0.38 -19.13
N ALA A 161 23.72 1.71 -19.00
CA ALA A 161 23.27 2.49 -17.84
C ALA A 161 21.74 2.53 -17.69
N ASP A 162 20.95 2.64 -18.77
CA ASP A 162 19.49 2.71 -18.73
C ASP A 162 18.89 1.35 -18.42
N ARG A 163 19.52 0.30 -18.90
CA ARG A 163 19.14 -1.08 -18.56
C ARG A 163 19.38 -1.38 -17.08
N ASP A 164 20.50 -0.94 -16.53
CA ASP A 164 20.82 -1.14 -15.12
C ASP A 164 19.88 -0.34 -14.22
N ALA A 165 19.50 0.87 -14.61
CA ALA A 165 18.57 1.71 -13.89
C ALA A 165 17.12 1.15 -13.96
N MET A 166 16.68 0.59 -15.11
CA MET A 166 15.40 -0.12 -15.21
C MET A 166 15.40 -1.36 -14.31
N MET A 167 16.50 -2.13 -14.31
CA MET A 167 16.65 -3.29 -13.42
C MET A 167 16.63 -2.87 -11.94
N ALA A 168 17.24 -1.74 -11.61
CA ALA A 168 17.18 -1.19 -10.27
C ALA A 168 15.73 -0.83 -9.89
N LEU A 169 14.98 -0.15 -10.77
CA LEU A 169 13.57 0.18 -10.52
C LEU A 169 12.69 -1.06 -10.39
N LEU A 170 12.88 -2.06 -11.25
CA LEU A 170 12.23 -3.36 -11.14
C LEU A 170 12.52 -4.04 -9.80
N SER A 171 13.77 -3.96 -9.36
CA SER A 171 14.18 -4.56 -8.08
C SER A 171 13.63 -3.80 -6.86
N VAL A 172 13.22 -2.53 -7.02
CA VAL A 172 12.76 -1.68 -5.90
C VAL A 172 11.28 -1.28 -5.98
N GLY A 173 10.62 -1.38 -7.16
CA GLY A 173 9.28 -0.83 -7.42
C GLY A 173 8.09 -1.79 -7.28
N MET A 174 8.28 -3.07 -7.07
CA MET A 174 7.28 -4.08 -7.43
C MET A 174 6.19 -4.44 -6.42
N SER A 175 6.00 -3.78 -5.27
CA SER A 175 4.97 -4.35 -4.37
C SER A 175 4.50 -3.51 -3.18
N ALA A 176 4.43 -2.22 -3.29
CA ALA A 176 4.08 -1.39 -2.12
C ALA A 176 2.73 -0.67 -2.20
N GLY A 177 1.71 -1.23 -2.80
CA GLY A 177 0.31 -0.74 -2.84
C GLY A 177 0.09 0.73 -3.28
N GLY A 178 -0.81 0.99 -4.24
CA GLY A 178 -1.21 2.34 -4.70
C GLY A 178 -0.68 2.76 -6.08
N ALA A 179 -1.23 3.84 -6.65
CA ALA A 179 -0.93 4.31 -8.02
C ALA A 179 0.30 5.25 -8.11
N ARG A 180 0.82 5.72 -6.97
CA ARG A 180 1.90 6.70 -6.91
C ARG A 180 3.27 6.06 -7.09
N PRO A 181 4.22 6.71 -7.81
CA PRO A 181 5.59 6.24 -7.96
C PRO A 181 6.29 6.08 -6.63
N LYS A 182 6.84 4.89 -6.40
CA LYS A 182 7.50 4.55 -5.14
C LYS A 182 8.57 3.48 -5.32
N ALA A 183 9.46 3.38 -4.36
CA ALA A 183 10.52 2.39 -4.34
C ALA A 183 10.72 1.78 -2.95
N VAL A 184 11.10 0.51 -2.91
CA VAL A 184 11.50 -0.18 -1.68
C VAL A 184 13.02 -0.17 -1.59
N LEU A 185 13.54 0.55 -0.61
CA LEU A 185 14.96 0.81 -0.42
C LEU A 185 15.40 0.34 0.97
N ALA A 186 16.70 0.19 1.15
CA ALA A 186 17.31 0.00 2.46
C ALA A 186 18.43 1.03 2.67
N PHE A 187 18.42 1.67 3.81
CA PHE A 187 19.40 2.66 4.21
C PHE A 187 20.18 2.16 5.43
N ASN A 188 21.46 2.53 5.50
CA ASN A 188 22.22 2.42 6.74
C ASN A 188 21.78 3.50 7.73
N ASP A 189 22.22 3.41 8.99
CA ASP A 189 21.74 4.25 10.10
C ASP A 189 21.97 5.76 9.88
N ASP A 190 23.07 6.14 9.22
CA ASP A 190 23.41 7.53 8.90
C ASP A 190 22.89 8.01 7.55
N PHE A 191 22.14 7.18 6.80
CA PHE A 191 21.58 7.47 5.48
C PHE A 191 22.61 7.85 4.40
N THR A 192 23.86 7.48 4.57
CA THR A 192 24.93 7.72 3.57
C THR A 192 24.97 6.65 2.48
N GLN A 193 24.38 5.47 2.73
CA GLN A 193 24.34 4.37 1.78
C GLN A 193 22.89 3.92 1.57
N VAL A 194 22.56 3.70 0.30
CA VAL A 194 21.24 3.18 -0.12
C VAL A 194 21.41 1.95 -0.99
N ARG A 195 20.56 0.95 -0.76
CA ARG A 195 20.51 -0.33 -1.48
C ARG A 195 19.08 -0.67 -1.87
N SER A 196 18.93 -1.60 -2.82
CA SER A 196 17.64 -2.25 -3.06
C SER A 196 17.13 -2.89 -1.76
N GLY A 197 15.90 -2.55 -1.37
CA GLY A 197 15.26 -3.03 -0.14
C GLY A 197 14.38 -4.26 -0.33
N GLN A 198 14.36 -4.87 -1.51
CA GLN A 198 13.55 -6.07 -1.77
C GLN A 198 14.30 -7.39 -1.51
N ALA A 199 15.62 -7.35 -1.48
CA ALA A 199 16.47 -8.48 -1.15
C ALA A 199 16.92 -8.42 0.32
N ASN A 200 17.57 -9.49 0.78
CA ASN A 200 18.27 -9.45 2.05
C ASN A 200 19.38 -8.40 1.98
N VAL A 201 19.35 -7.46 2.90
CA VAL A 201 20.36 -6.42 3.05
C VAL A 201 21.35 -6.82 4.16
N GLY A 202 22.56 -6.29 4.11
CA GLY A 202 23.57 -6.54 5.15
C GLY A 202 23.16 -6.00 6.52
N GLU A 203 23.89 -6.38 7.56
CA GLU A 203 23.73 -5.80 8.89
C GLU A 203 23.88 -4.27 8.84
N GLY A 204 23.19 -3.55 9.71
CA GLY A 204 23.23 -2.08 9.75
C GLY A 204 22.37 -1.39 8.69
N PHE A 205 21.51 -2.15 7.97
CA PHE A 205 20.54 -1.56 7.03
C PHE A 205 19.11 -1.79 7.50
N THR A 206 18.29 -0.74 7.35
CA THR A 206 16.86 -0.74 7.65
C THR A 206 16.07 -0.55 6.37
N HIS A 207 14.96 -1.29 6.24
CA HIS A 207 14.08 -1.25 5.06
C HIS A 207 13.11 -0.08 5.12
N TYR A 208 12.98 0.65 4.01
CA TYR A 208 12.09 1.79 3.84
C TYR A 208 11.26 1.67 2.56
N LEU A 209 10.10 2.31 2.59
CA LEU A 209 9.34 2.67 1.40
C LEU A 209 9.61 4.16 1.12
N MET A 210 10.02 4.48 -0.09
CA MET A 210 10.19 5.85 -0.58
C MET A 210 9.12 6.17 -1.61
N LYS A 211 8.45 7.32 -1.46
CA LYS A 211 7.57 7.91 -2.48
C LYS A 211 8.32 9.04 -3.18
N PHE A 212 8.31 9.00 -4.52
CA PHE A 212 9.01 9.99 -5.32
C PHE A 212 8.26 11.32 -5.33
N ASP A 213 8.92 12.40 -4.97
CA ASP A 213 8.41 13.77 -5.08
C ASP A 213 8.67 14.33 -6.49
N GLY A 214 7.71 15.03 -7.05
CA GLY A 214 7.84 15.66 -8.37
C GLY A 214 7.92 14.68 -9.54
N VAL A 215 7.41 13.46 -9.37
CA VAL A 215 7.30 12.45 -10.43
C VAL A 215 5.82 12.26 -10.75
N SER A 216 5.37 12.82 -11.86
CA SER A 216 3.97 12.82 -12.25
C SER A 216 3.82 12.75 -13.76
N GLU A 217 2.71 12.18 -14.23
CA GLU A 217 2.35 12.08 -15.64
C GLU A 217 2.15 13.50 -16.24
N HIS A 218 2.82 13.82 -17.34
CA HIS A 218 2.72 15.12 -18.03
C HIS A 218 1.50 15.17 -18.98
N ARG A 219 0.33 14.74 -18.51
CA ARG A 219 -0.91 14.78 -19.29
C ARG A 219 -1.85 15.84 -18.77
N THR A 220 -2.41 16.62 -19.68
CA THR A 220 -3.34 17.73 -19.36
C THR A 220 -4.82 17.33 -19.49
N ASP A 221 -5.11 16.16 -20.07
CA ASP A 221 -6.46 15.75 -20.51
C ASP A 221 -7.17 14.78 -19.57
N LYS A 222 -6.49 14.29 -18.50
CA LYS A 222 -7.03 13.33 -17.52
C LYS A 222 -6.56 13.64 -16.11
N GLU A 223 -7.17 12.97 -15.12
CA GLU A 223 -6.59 12.91 -13.78
C GLU A 223 -5.21 12.26 -13.85
N THR A 224 -4.18 13.03 -13.52
CA THR A 224 -2.77 12.64 -13.64
C THR A 224 -2.36 11.69 -12.53
N PHE A 225 -1.60 10.65 -12.88
CA PHE A 225 -0.92 9.79 -11.91
C PHE A 225 0.37 10.44 -11.43
N GLY A 226 0.75 10.13 -10.18
CA GLY A 226 1.99 10.61 -9.58
C GLY A 226 1.80 11.81 -8.65
N ASP A 227 2.91 12.25 -8.09
CA ASP A 227 2.95 13.33 -7.11
C ASP A 227 3.63 14.56 -7.69
N PRO A 228 2.93 15.71 -7.78
CA PRO A 228 3.57 16.99 -8.05
C PRO A 228 4.65 17.34 -7.02
N LEU A 229 5.55 18.24 -7.37
CA LEU A 229 6.60 18.72 -6.48
C LEU A 229 6.01 19.29 -5.17
N GLY A 230 6.57 18.86 -4.03
CA GLY A 230 6.15 19.26 -2.69
C GLY A 230 5.16 18.30 -2.01
N TYR A 231 4.72 17.26 -2.71
CA TYR A 231 3.83 16.25 -2.11
C TYR A 231 4.56 15.39 -1.06
N GLY A 232 5.87 15.14 -1.22
CA GLY A 232 6.66 14.48 -0.19
C GLY A 232 6.69 15.26 1.12
N ALA A 233 6.90 16.56 1.07
CA ALA A 233 6.85 17.44 2.25
C ALA A 233 5.44 17.48 2.86
N MET A 234 4.39 17.54 2.05
CA MET A 234 3.00 17.49 2.50
C MET A 234 2.70 16.20 3.24
N GLU A 235 3.08 15.04 2.70
CA GLU A 235 2.84 13.74 3.35
C GLU A 235 3.63 13.61 4.66
N TYR A 236 4.83 14.18 4.72
CA TYR A 236 5.59 14.21 5.97
C TYR A 236 4.90 15.06 7.04
N VAL A 237 4.31 16.20 6.69
CA VAL A 237 3.52 17.00 7.65
C VAL A 237 2.28 16.23 8.11
N TYR A 238 1.61 15.48 7.24
CA TYR A 238 0.52 14.58 7.62
C TYR A 238 0.97 13.49 8.60
N HIS A 239 2.14 12.91 8.38
CA HIS A 239 2.75 12.00 9.34
C HIS A 239 2.96 12.65 10.71
N LEU A 240 3.49 13.88 10.76
CA LEU A 240 3.70 14.61 12.02
C LEU A 240 2.38 14.89 12.74
N MET A 241 1.34 15.33 12.02
CA MET A 241 0.00 15.55 12.58
C MET A 241 -0.60 14.25 13.10
N ALA A 242 -0.56 13.17 12.33
CA ALA A 242 -1.10 11.88 12.73
C ALA A 242 -0.43 11.34 14.00
N LYS A 243 0.89 11.49 14.12
CA LYS A 243 1.63 11.13 15.34
C LYS A 243 1.19 11.98 16.56
N ARG A 244 0.97 13.28 16.39
CA ARG A 244 0.42 14.14 17.46
C ARG A 244 -0.98 13.73 17.87
N CYS A 245 -1.80 13.23 16.92
CA CYS A 245 -3.12 12.65 17.17
C CYS A 245 -3.08 11.27 17.85
N GLY A 246 -1.94 10.79 18.31
CA GLY A 246 -1.78 9.47 18.92
C GLY A 246 -1.99 8.29 17.97
N ILE A 247 -1.88 8.52 16.66
CA ILE A 247 -1.95 7.45 15.67
C ILE A 247 -0.59 6.76 15.57
N ASP A 248 -0.61 5.44 15.65
CA ASP A 248 0.59 4.62 15.52
C ASP A 248 1.06 4.60 14.06
N MET A 249 2.27 5.10 13.82
CA MET A 249 2.92 5.18 12.51
C MET A 249 4.40 4.82 12.63
N MET A 250 4.93 4.24 11.58
CA MET A 250 6.37 3.95 11.50
C MET A 250 7.20 5.23 11.44
N PRO A 251 8.46 5.22 11.90
CA PRO A 251 9.38 6.33 11.72
C PRO A 251 9.47 6.73 10.25
N SER A 252 9.33 8.03 10.00
CA SER A 252 9.34 8.59 8.65
C SER A 252 10.17 9.87 8.63
N ARG A 253 10.70 10.23 7.46
CA ARG A 253 11.48 11.45 7.26
C ARG A 253 11.43 11.90 5.81
N LEU A 254 11.97 13.07 5.55
CA LEU A 254 12.24 13.55 4.20
C LEU A 254 13.67 13.17 3.79
N LEU A 255 13.82 12.86 2.52
CA LEU A 255 15.10 12.63 1.85
C LEU A 255 15.26 13.66 0.74
N ASP A 256 16.22 14.55 0.89
CA ASP A 256 16.49 15.61 -0.07
C ASP A 256 17.27 15.08 -1.28
N GLU A 257 16.79 15.41 -2.49
CA GLU A 257 17.43 15.11 -3.76
C GLU A 257 17.26 16.33 -4.70
N GLY A 258 18.29 17.16 -4.81
CA GLY A 258 18.22 18.41 -5.58
C GLY A 258 17.11 19.35 -5.08
N ASN A 259 16.09 19.56 -5.91
CA ASN A 259 14.92 20.37 -5.56
C ASN A 259 13.72 19.51 -5.09
N ARG A 260 13.89 18.18 -4.96
CA ARG A 260 12.87 17.24 -4.50
C ARG A 260 13.08 16.87 -3.05
N ARG A 261 11.99 16.54 -2.37
CA ARG A 261 11.97 16.09 -0.99
C ARG A 261 11.11 14.83 -0.89
N HIS A 262 11.74 13.69 -1.09
CA HIS A 262 11.06 12.40 -1.09
C HIS A 262 10.61 12.03 0.32
N PHE A 263 9.36 11.56 0.45
CA PHE A 263 8.88 11.00 1.70
C PHE A 263 9.37 9.55 1.84
N ILE A 264 10.05 9.24 2.94
CA ILE A 264 10.46 7.87 3.25
C ILE A 264 9.90 7.44 4.59
N THR A 265 9.40 6.20 4.65
CA THR A 265 8.85 5.59 5.87
C THR A 265 9.43 4.20 6.07
N GLN A 266 9.78 3.86 7.31
CA GLN A 266 10.28 2.54 7.66
C GLN A 266 9.21 1.49 7.40
N ARG A 267 9.59 0.35 6.85
CA ARG A 267 8.65 -0.75 6.61
C ARG A 267 8.31 -1.46 7.91
N PHE A 268 7.02 -1.63 8.19
CA PHE A 268 6.52 -2.38 9.35
C PHE A 268 6.48 -3.90 9.09
N ASP A 269 6.54 -4.31 7.83
CA ASP A 269 6.53 -5.71 7.43
C ASP A 269 7.93 -6.35 7.37
N ARG A 270 8.92 -5.64 7.92
CA ARG A 270 10.32 -6.11 8.04
C ARG A 270 10.87 -5.84 9.43
N ARG A 271 11.57 -6.84 9.97
CA ARG A 271 12.41 -6.72 11.16
C ARG A 271 13.80 -7.22 10.80
N GLY A 272 14.72 -6.32 10.47
CA GLY A 272 15.91 -6.69 9.71
C GLY A 272 15.48 -7.40 8.40
N ASN A 273 16.02 -8.58 8.14
CA ASN A 273 15.65 -9.39 6.99
C ASN A 273 14.44 -10.33 7.22
N GLU A 274 13.93 -10.41 8.46
CA GLU A 274 12.74 -11.19 8.78
C GLU A 274 11.48 -10.52 8.19
N LYS A 275 10.66 -11.31 7.52
CA LYS A 275 9.40 -10.88 6.92
C LYS A 275 8.24 -11.11 7.88
N ILE A 276 7.39 -10.10 8.03
CA ILE A 276 6.14 -10.17 8.79
C ILE A 276 4.98 -10.30 7.80
N HIS A 277 4.09 -11.26 8.00
CA HIS A 277 2.92 -11.44 7.15
C HIS A 277 1.97 -10.25 7.28
N VAL A 278 1.54 -9.74 6.15
CA VAL A 278 0.62 -8.59 6.05
C VAL A 278 -0.50 -8.94 5.10
N GLN A 279 -1.71 -8.55 5.45
CA GLN A 279 -2.83 -8.45 4.51
C GLN A 279 -3.55 -7.12 4.69
N THR A 280 -3.99 -6.55 3.59
CA THR A 280 -4.88 -5.39 3.62
C THR A 280 -6.33 -5.82 3.85
N LEU A 281 -7.19 -4.89 4.22
CA LEU A 281 -8.64 -5.13 4.28
C LEU A 281 -9.18 -5.65 2.94
N ASN A 282 -8.61 -5.16 1.81
CA ASN A 282 -8.96 -5.65 0.48
C ASN A 282 -8.72 -7.16 0.35
N GLY A 283 -7.51 -7.64 0.66
CA GLY A 283 -7.15 -9.05 0.55
C GLY A 283 -7.84 -9.92 1.59
N LEU A 284 -7.93 -9.45 2.84
CA LEU A 284 -8.44 -10.22 3.96
C LEU A 284 -9.97 -10.45 3.92
N ALA A 285 -10.72 -9.43 3.49
CA ALA A 285 -12.18 -9.41 3.50
C ALA A 285 -12.84 -9.34 2.12
N HIS A 286 -12.04 -9.33 1.04
CA HIS A 286 -12.51 -9.14 -0.35
C HIS A 286 -13.28 -7.81 -0.54
N VAL A 287 -12.82 -6.75 0.12
CA VAL A 287 -13.40 -5.41 -0.01
C VAL A 287 -12.74 -4.69 -1.17
N ASP A 288 -13.46 -4.52 -2.26
CA ASP A 288 -12.95 -3.91 -3.48
C ASP A 288 -12.57 -2.45 -3.27
N PHE A 289 -11.27 -2.13 -3.40
CA PHE A 289 -10.75 -0.77 -3.26
C PHE A 289 -11.08 0.13 -4.47
N LYS A 290 -11.70 -0.39 -5.52
CA LYS A 290 -12.19 0.37 -6.68
C LYS A 290 -13.69 0.68 -6.60
N MET A 291 -14.38 0.27 -5.52
CA MET A 291 -15.80 0.51 -5.29
C MET A 291 -16.03 1.44 -4.08
N PRO A 292 -16.10 2.77 -4.30
CA PRO A 292 -16.36 3.72 -3.22
C PRO A 292 -17.71 3.45 -2.54
N GLY A 293 -17.73 3.48 -1.19
CA GLY A 293 -18.94 3.26 -0.39
C GLY A 293 -19.33 1.79 -0.21
N SER A 294 -18.55 0.84 -0.74
CA SER A 294 -18.80 -0.60 -0.57
C SER A 294 -18.52 -1.11 0.86
N TYR A 295 -17.90 -0.31 1.69
CA TYR A 295 -17.54 -0.67 3.07
C TYR A 295 -17.63 0.54 4.00
N SER A 296 -17.80 0.27 5.29
CA SER A 296 -17.94 1.30 6.32
C SER A 296 -16.90 1.14 7.43
N TYR A 297 -16.63 2.22 8.15
CA TYR A 297 -15.80 2.16 9.35
C TYR A 297 -16.41 1.30 10.46
N ALA A 298 -17.74 1.16 10.50
CA ALA A 298 -18.43 0.24 11.39
C ALA A 298 -18.11 -1.22 11.04
N GLU A 299 -18.11 -1.59 9.78
CA GLU A 299 -17.72 -2.94 9.32
C GLU A 299 -16.25 -3.22 9.56
N LEU A 300 -15.36 -2.22 9.36
CA LEU A 300 -13.94 -2.33 9.71
C LEU A 300 -13.75 -2.61 11.21
N MET A 301 -14.53 -1.94 12.08
CA MET A 301 -14.51 -2.20 13.52
C MET A 301 -14.99 -3.62 13.86
N GLN A 302 -16.02 -4.11 13.16
CA GLN A 302 -16.50 -5.50 13.32
C GLN A 302 -15.47 -6.52 12.84
N LEU A 303 -14.77 -6.23 11.74
CA LEU A 303 -13.65 -7.07 11.27
C LEU A 303 -12.55 -7.15 12.33
N GLY A 304 -12.19 -6.02 12.93
CA GLY A 304 -11.22 -5.97 14.04
C GLY A 304 -11.60 -6.90 15.19
N ARG A 305 -12.89 -7.00 15.53
CA ARG A 305 -13.37 -7.96 16.53
C ARG A 305 -13.21 -9.40 16.08
N LYS A 306 -13.53 -9.73 14.83
CA LYS A 306 -13.32 -11.07 14.28
C LYS A 306 -11.85 -11.48 14.33
N LEU A 307 -10.94 -10.55 14.11
CA LEU A 307 -9.50 -10.71 14.22
C LEU A 307 -9.00 -10.68 15.68
N LYS A 308 -9.88 -10.46 16.65
CA LYS A 308 -9.57 -10.37 18.10
C LYS A 308 -8.59 -9.22 18.42
N LEU A 309 -8.68 -8.11 17.70
CA LEU A 309 -7.90 -6.92 18.00
C LEU A 309 -8.20 -6.41 19.42
N SER A 310 -7.19 -5.84 20.07
CA SER A 310 -7.30 -5.25 21.41
C SER A 310 -8.14 -3.96 21.42
N ALA A 311 -8.55 -3.52 22.61
CA ALA A 311 -9.23 -2.25 22.79
C ALA A 311 -8.40 -1.04 22.31
N ALA A 312 -7.07 -1.11 22.49
CA ALA A 312 -6.16 -0.07 21.98
C ALA A 312 -6.14 -0.02 20.44
N GLU A 313 -6.12 -1.19 19.78
CA GLU A 313 -6.18 -1.25 18.32
C GLU A 313 -7.54 -0.80 17.76
N ALA A 314 -8.65 -1.09 18.46
CA ALA A 314 -9.97 -0.56 18.13
C ALA A 314 -10.00 0.97 18.23
N GLU A 315 -9.36 1.57 19.26
CA GLU A 315 -9.20 3.01 19.36
C GLU A 315 -8.32 3.57 18.22
N GLN A 316 -7.27 2.86 17.80
CA GLN A 316 -6.47 3.26 16.64
C GLN A 316 -7.31 3.31 15.35
N ILE A 317 -8.20 2.35 15.10
CA ILE A 317 -9.13 2.40 13.96
C ILE A 317 -10.00 3.67 14.05
N PHE A 318 -10.54 3.96 15.22
CA PHE A 318 -11.39 5.14 15.43
C PHE A 318 -10.62 6.47 15.25
N ARG A 319 -9.39 6.57 15.77
CA ARG A 319 -8.52 7.74 15.59
C ARG A 319 -8.17 7.97 14.11
N ARG A 320 -7.83 6.90 13.37
CA ARG A 320 -7.58 6.99 11.92
C ARG A 320 -8.79 7.47 11.14
N MET A 321 -9.99 6.99 11.46
CA MET A 321 -11.23 7.47 10.87
C MET A 321 -11.43 8.97 11.13
N CYS A 322 -11.32 9.41 12.38
CA CYS A 322 -11.43 10.83 12.73
C CYS A 322 -10.39 11.68 11.98
N PHE A 323 -9.14 11.23 11.94
CA PHE A 323 -8.07 11.93 11.22
C PHE A 323 -8.38 12.03 9.72
N ASN A 324 -8.76 10.92 9.07
CA ASN A 324 -9.12 10.93 7.64
C ASN A 324 -10.21 11.96 7.34
N VAL A 325 -11.24 12.03 8.19
CA VAL A 325 -12.34 12.98 8.02
C VAL A 325 -11.89 14.43 8.26
N VAL A 326 -11.20 14.72 9.37
CA VAL A 326 -10.79 16.08 9.74
C VAL A 326 -9.71 16.61 8.80
N ALA A 327 -8.72 15.78 8.47
CA ALA A 327 -7.59 16.13 7.63
C ALA A 327 -7.85 15.99 6.11
N ARG A 328 -9.08 15.64 5.69
CA ARG A 328 -9.44 15.46 4.27
C ARG A 328 -8.59 14.42 3.55
N ASN A 329 -8.30 13.31 4.21
CA ASN A 329 -7.77 12.13 3.53
C ASN A 329 -8.94 11.29 3.02
N HIS A 330 -9.42 11.60 1.82
CA HIS A 330 -10.55 10.90 1.19
C HIS A 330 -10.13 9.59 0.52
N ASP A 331 -8.83 9.30 0.40
CA ASP A 331 -8.31 8.05 -0.17
C ASP A 331 -8.25 6.92 0.89
N ASP A 332 -9.27 6.86 1.73
CA ASP A 332 -9.42 5.91 2.84
C ASP A 332 -9.99 4.56 2.40
N HIS A 333 -9.48 4.03 1.28
CA HIS A 333 -9.94 2.77 0.70
C HIS A 333 -9.35 1.53 1.41
N SER A 334 -9.88 0.36 1.09
CA SER A 334 -9.56 -0.91 1.78
C SER A 334 -8.10 -1.35 1.71
N LYS A 335 -7.31 -0.90 0.72
CA LYS A 335 -5.86 -1.16 0.68
C LYS A 335 -5.07 -0.32 1.68
N ASN A 336 -5.61 0.78 2.21
CA ASN A 336 -4.96 1.65 3.18
C ASN A 336 -5.21 1.25 4.65
N PHE A 337 -5.84 0.08 4.86
CA PHE A 337 -5.98 -0.56 6.17
C PHE A 337 -5.34 -1.93 6.15
N GLY A 338 -4.18 -2.05 6.81
CA GLY A 338 -3.42 -3.27 6.88
C GLY A 338 -3.53 -3.96 8.23
N PHE A 339 -3.31 -5.28 8.21
CA PHE A 339 -3.22 -6.13 9.38
C PHE A 339 -1.97 -6.98 9.28
N ILE A 340 -1.30 -7.21 10.40
CA ILE A 340 -0.08 -8.02 10.48
C ILE A 340 -0.33 -9.25 11.33
N LEU A 341 0.32 -10.33 10.98
CA LEU A 341 0.38 -11.54 11.79
C LEU A 341 1.68 -11.50 12.61
N ASP A 342 1.56 -11.40 13.95
CA ASP A 342 2.72 -11.31 14.82
C ASP A 342 3.46 -12.66 14.95
N LYS A 343 4.57 -12.67 15.67
CA LYS A 343 5.38 -13.88 15.91
C LYS A 343 4.63 -15.00 16.64
N ASP A 344 3.57 -14.68 17.36
CA ASP A 344 2.71 -15.62 18.08
C ASP A 344 1.49 -16.03 17.24
N HIS A 345 1.52 -15.73 15.94
CA HIS A 345 0.45 -15.93 14.96
C HIS A 345 -0.89 -15.32 15.39
N LYS A 346 -0.84 -14.12 16.00
CA LYS A 346 -2.01 -13.33 16.33
C LYS A 346 -2.11 -12.16 15.38
N TRP A 347 -3.31 -11.92 14.88
CA TRP A 347 -3.58 -10.77 14.03
C TRP A 347 -3.56 -9.47 14.85
N LYS A 348 -2.92 -8.46 14.29
CA LYS A 348 -2.77 -7.11 14.84
C LYS A 348 -3.09 -6.08 13.77
N LEU A 349 -3.55 -4.91 14.19
CA LEU A 349 -3.64 -3.77 13.29
C LEU A 349 -2.21 -3.30 12.93
N SER A 350 -1.91 -3.08 11.65
CA SER A 350 -0.62 -2.50 11.27
C SER A 350 -0.49 -1.06 11.76
N PRO A 351 0.72 -0.50 11.88
CA PRO A 351 0.88 0.94 11.89
C PRO A 351 0.14 1.59 10.71
N ALA A 352 -0.33 2.83 10.87
CA ALA A 352 -0.99 3.55 9.78
C ALA A 352 0.02 3.94 8.70
N TYR A 353 -0.45 3.98 7.47
CA TYR A 353 0.31 4.38 6.29
C TYR A 353 -0.63 5.07 5.29
N ASP A 354 -0.08 5.74 4.30
CA ASP A 354 -0.84 6.46 3.26
C ASP A 354 -1.83 7.49 3.84
N LEU A 355 -1.47 8.14 4.94
CA LEU A 355 -2.21 9.27 5.49
C LEU A 355 -1.71 10.55 4.84
N ALA A 356 -2.44 11.05 3.85
CA ALA A 356 -2.09 12.25 3.09
C ALA A 356 -3.33 13.03 2.70
N TYR A 357 -3.18 14.32 2.36
CA TYR A 357 -4.28 15.07 1.78
C TYR A 357 -4.71 14.46 0.45
N SER A 358 -5.96 14.09 0.36
CA SER A 358 -6.54 13.44 -0.80
C SER A 358 -7.98 13.93 -1.00
N TYR A 359 -8.15 15.23 -1.29
CA TYR A 359 -9.45 15.83 -1.58
C TYR A 359 -9.36 16.71 -2.83
N LYS A 360 -10.22 16.43 -3.81
CA LYS A 360 -10.37 17.23 -5.03
C LYS A 360 -11.85 17.25 -5.42
N PRO A 361 -12.50 18.42 -5.32
CA PRO A 361 -13.89 18.57 -5.78
C PRO A 361 -14.05 18.13 -7.24
N GLY A 362 -15.09 17.33 -7.50
CA GLY A 362 -15.37 16.82 -8.83
C GLY A 362 -14.53 15.63 -9.29
N SER A 363 -13.55 15.19 -8.49
CA SER A 363 -12.79 13.97 -8.79
C SER A 363 -13.69 12.73 -8.68
N LYS A 364 -13.52 11.80 -9.60
CA LYS A 364 -14.15 10.48 -9.54
C LYS A 364 -13.73 9.69 -8.29
N TRP A 365 -12.51 9.92 -7.80
CA TRP A 365 -11.85 9.09 -6.80
C TRP A 365 -11.86 9.71 -5.39
N VAL A 366 -11.57 10.99 -5.27
CA VAL A 366 -11.34 11.66 -3.97
C VAL A 366 -12.25 12.86 -3.71
N ASN A 367 -13.38 12.94 -4.40
CA ASN A 367 -14.41 13.94 -4.12
C ASN A 367 -15.10 13.69 -2.77
N SER A 368 -15.24 12.43 -2.38
CA SER A 368 -15.79 11.99 -1.09
C SER A 368 -15.00 10.80 -0.56
N HIS A 369 -15.15 10.46 0.72
CA HIS A 369 -14.49 9.31 1.33
C HIS A 369 -14.82 7.99 0.65
N TRP A 370 -13.89 7.06 0.64
CA TRP A 370 -14.12 5.70 0.16
C TRP A 370 -14.96 4.90 1.15
N MET A 371 -14.66 4.99 2.43
CA MET A 371 -15.46 4.36 3.48
C MET A 371 -16.59 5.27 3.95
N SER A 372 -17.70 4.67 4.33
CA SER A 372 -18.82 5.40 4.93
C SER A 372 -18.69 5.46 6.46
N LEU A 373 -19.14 6.59 7.03
CA LEU A 373 -19.37 6.78 8.46
C LEU A 373 -20.85 7.13 8.64
N ASN A 374 -21.57 6.34 9.43
CA ASN A 374 -23.01 6.50 9.68
C ASN A 374 -23.83 6.60 8.37
N GLY A 375 -23.45 5.82 7.34
CA GLY A 375 -24.11 5.82 6.03
C GLY A 375 -23.75 6.98 5.11
N LYS A 376 -22.94 7.94 5.55
CA LYS A 376 -22.47 9.08 4.75
C LYS A 376 -21.02 8.86 4.28
N ARG A 377 -20.65 9.56 3.22
CA ARG A 377 -19.29 9.59 2.68
C ARG A 377 -18.68 11.00 2.65
N ASP A 378 -19.46 12.02 2.98
CA ASP A 378 -19.06 13.41 3.19
C ASP A 378 -20.10 14.13 4.08
N GLU A 379 -19.94 15.42 4.29
CA GLU A 379 -20.84 16.28 5.10
C GLU A 379 -21.10 15.72 6.51
N PHE A 380 -20.02 15.25 7.15
CA PHE A 380 -20.09 14.70 8.50
C PHE A 380 -20.29 15.79 9.55
N ASN A 381 -21.00 15.43 10.59
CA ASN A 381 -21.13 16.19 11.82
C ASN A 381 -20.82 15.30 13.04
N ARG A 382 -20.78 15.86 14.25
CA ARG A 382 -20.44 15.11 15.48
C ARG A 382 -21.32 13.89 15.73
N GLU A 383 -22.61 13.97 15.39
CA GLU A 383 -23.55 12.85 15.60
C GLU A 383 -23.16 11.62 14.77
N ASP A 384 -22.53 11.81 13.61
CA ASP A 384 -22.05 10.69 12.80
C ASP A 384 -20.97 9.88 13.54
N PHE A 385 -20.07 10.54 14.26
CA PHE A 385 -19.04 9.87 15.07
C PHE A 385 -19.64 9.21 16.31
N TYR A 386 -20.65 9.82 16.94
CA TYR A 386 -21.35 9.24 18.09
C TYR A 386 -22.11 7.95 17.74
N SER A 387 -22.33 7.64 16.46
CA SER A 387 -22.87 6.34 16.03
C SER A 387 -22.06 5.15 16.56
N PHE A 388 -20.76 5.36 16.87
CA PHE A 388 -19.86 4.34 17.41
C PHE A 388 -20.20 3.92 18.86
N GLU A 389 -20.98 4.70 19.61
CA GLU A 389 -21.48 4.28 20.95
C GLU A 389 -22.26 2.96 20.86
N LYS A 390 -23.00 2.76 19.75
CA LYS A 390 -23.81 1.55 19.52
C LYS A 390 -22.96 0.34 19.15
N LEU A 391 -21.72 0.57 18.70
CA LEU A 391 -20.84 -0.51 18.25
C LEU A 391 -20.03 -1.13 19.38
N SER A 392 -19.67 -0.36 20.42
CA SER A 392 -18.82 -0.87 21.49
C SER A 392 -18.93 0.00 22.74
N PRO A 393 -19.02 -0.61 23.95
CA PRO A 393 -18.94 0.11 25.21
C PRO A 393 -17.59 0.83 25.43
N LEU A 394 -16.58 0.50 24.62
CA LEU A 394 -15.30 1.22 24.61
C LEU A 394 -15.47 2.70 24.21
N PHE A 395 -16.47 3.00 23.36
CA PHE A 395 -16.72 4.33 22.80
C PHE A 395 -17.92 4.98 23.46
N THR A 396 -17.70 5.64 24.60
CA THR A 396 -18.73 6.53 25.19
C THR A 396 -18.74 7.86 24.45
N ARG A 397 -19.89 8.56 24.44
CA ARG A 397 -20.03 9.89 23.83
C ARG A 397 -18.95 10.87 24.30
N LYS A 398 -18.64 10.86 25.61
CA LYS A 398 -17.56 11.66 26.17
C LYS A 398 -16.19 11.32 25.53
N LYS A 399 -15.85 10.03 25.45
CA LYS A 399 -14.57 9.58 24.89
C LYS A 399 -14.45 9.92 23.38
N ILE A 400 -15.52 9.70 22.63
CA ILE A 400 -15.61 10.06 21.21
C ILE A 400 -15.37 11.57 21.04
N GLY A 401 -16.07 12.41 21.83
CA GLY A 401 -15.90 13.85 21.79
C GLY A 401 -14.46 14.28 22.08
N LEU A 402 -13.84 13.74 23.13
CA LEU A 402 -12.45 14.04 23.48
C LEU A 402 -11.45 13.67 22.37
N ILE A 403 -11.60 12.49 21.76
CA ILE A 403 -10.72 12.08 20.65
C ILE A 403 -10.91 13.01 19.44
N LEU A 404 -12.15 13.36 19.11
CA LEU A 404 -12.44 14.23 17.97
C LEU A 404 -11.89 15.65 18.19
N ASP A 405 -12.02 16.20 19.39
CA ASP A 405 -11.48 17.52 19.77
C ASP A 405 -9.95 17.53 19.71
N GLU A 406 -9.28 16.51 20.28
CA GLU A 406 -7.83 16.33 20.23
C GLU A 406 -7.31 16.28 18.77
N ILE A 407 -7.98 15.50 17.91
CA ILE A 407 -7.58 15.38 16.50
C ILE A 407 -7.79 16.69 15.77
N THR A 408 -8.91 17.38 16.00
CA THR A 408 -9.19 18.68 15.38
C THR A 408 -8.16 19.72 15.79
N GLU A 409 -7.78 19.78 17.06
CA GLU A 409 -6.73 20.65 17.58
C GLU A 409 -5.40 20.39 16.88
N HIS A 410 -4.94 19.13 16.83
CA HIS A 410 -3.65 18.80 16.21
C HIS A 410 -3.63 19.03 14.70
N VAL A 411 -4.74 18.77 13.99
CA VAL A 411 -4.87 19.05 12.56
C VAL A 411 -4.88 20.57 12.29
N SER A 412 -5.41 21.39 13.21
CA SER A 412 -5.40 22.84 13.08
C SER A 412 -3.99 23.45 13.01
N ALA A 413 -2.98 22.74 13.52
CA ALA A 413 -1.56 23.11 13.43
C ALA A 413 -0.96 23.00 12.01
N TRP A 414 -1.73 22.50 11.03
CA TRP A 414 -1.28 22.31 9.63
C TRP A 414 -0.50 23.50 9.09
N GLY A 415 -1.04 24.73 9.20
CA GLY A 415 -0.41 25.92 8.60
C GLY A 415 0.96 26.26 9.18
N GLN A 416 1.22 25.95 10.46
CA GLN A 416 2.54 26.09 11.07
C GLN A 416 3.47 25.00 10.61
N LEU A 417 3.04 23.75 10.70
CA LEU A 417 3.86 22.58 10.32
C LEU A 417 4.22 22.60 8.82
N ALA A 418 3.29 23.04 7.96
CA ALA A 418 3.53 23.16 6.53
C ALA A 418 4.64 24.17 6.22
N ARG A 419 4.66 25.33 6.93
CA ARG A 419 5.75 26.33 6.79
C ARG A 419 7.09 25.80 7.30
N GLU A 420 7.09 25.18 8.48
CA GLU A 420 8.30 24.61 9.10
C GLU A 420 8.95 23.50 8.24
N ASN A 421 8.14 22.83 7.41
CA ASN A 421 8.59 21.75 6.52
C ASN A 421 8.57 22.16 5.04
N GLU A 422 8.51 23.45 4.74
CA GLU A 422 8.65 24.02 3.41
C GLU A 422 7.68 23.42 2.37
N VAL A 423 6.45 23.11 2.79
CA VAL A 423 5.39 22.75 1.84
C VAL A 423 5.10 23.94 0.94
N PRO A 424 5.03 23.77 -0.40
CA PRO A 424 4.77 24.90 -1.32
C PRO A 424 3.53 25.68 -0.91
N VAL A 425 3.65 27.02 -0.89
CA VAL A 425 2.64 27.93 -0.31
C VAL A 425 1.25 27.70 -0.91
N LEU A 426 1.16 27.56 -2.25
CA LEU A 426 -0.13 27.33 -2.93
C LEU A 426 -0.77 26.01 -2.49
N LEU A 427 0.01 24.95 -2.32
CA LEU A 427 -0.46 23.67 -1.84
C LEU A 427 -0.90 23.78 -0.37
N ALA A 428 -0.08 24.42 0.47
CA ALA A 428 -0.36 24.59 1.89
C ALA A 428 -1.65 25.39 2.13
N ASP A 429 -1.87 26.48 1.38
CA ASP A 429 -3.07 27.31 1.47
C ASP A 429 -4.32 26.60 0.97
N ASN A 430 -4.19 25.83 -0.14
CA ASN A 430 -5.30 25.02 -0.65
C ASN A 430 -5.73 23.97 0.39
N ILE A 431 -4.79 23.26 0.98
CA ILE A 431 -5.10 22.25 2.03
C ILE A 431 -5.75 22.94 3.23
N LYS A 432 -5.17 24.04 3.72
CA LYS A 432 -5.71 24.77 4.87
C LYS A 432 -7.18 25.16 4.73
N LYS A 433 -7.59 25.60 3.54
CA LYS A 433 -8.97 25.98 3.22
C LYS A 433 -9.95 24.80 3.29
N ASN A 434 -9.46 23.60 3.02
CA ASN A 434 -10.29 22.40 2.90
C ASN A 434 -10.32 21.55 4.15
N LEU A 435 -9.44 21.77 5.13
CA LEU A 435 -9.48 21.03 6.40
C LEU A 435 -10.83 21.17 7.07
N ARG A 436 -11.36 20.11 7.63
CA ARG A 436 -12.67 20.07 8.29
C ARG A 436 -12.51 20.31 9.79
N LEU A 437 -12.22 21.55 10.18
CA LEU A 437 -11.96 21.92 11.56
C LEU A 437 -13.24 22.28 12.35
N ALA A 438 -14.35 22.51 11.67
CA ALA A 438 -15.65 22.81 12.26
C ALA A 438 -16.56 21.58 12.24
N ILE A 439 -16.30 20.60 13.12
CA ILE A 439 -17.10 19.37 13.31
C ILE A 439 -17.69 19.33 14.70
#